data_e6fa95c937ec75b4a53a1179e7d81873
#
_entry.id   e6fa95c937ec75b4a53a1179e7d81873
#
_cell.length_a   1.000
_cell.length_b   1.000
_cell.length_c   1.000
_cell.angle_alpha   90.00
_cell.angle_beta   90.00
_cell.angle_gamma   90.00
#
_symmetry.space_group_name_H-M   'P 1'
#
loop_
_entity.id
_entity.type
_entity.pdbx_description
1 polymer ?
#
loop_
_entity_poly.entity_id
_entity_poly.type
_entity_poly.pdbx_seq_one_letter_code
_entity_poly.pdbx_strand_id
1 'polypeptide(L)'
;MIDKKTIAADERLRQEFNQWAEQGRGEEMEDHHISITQQTLARMELKPGDRVLDLGCGAGWASRLIADAVAHGDKPGQVIGLDVSDEMIRRARAGSTAYDNLMFVIGSAQQIPWEENFFDKVLSVESFYYYADQDRALAELFRVLAPHGELFILINLYQDNPYSLRWVEELKVPVQARSEQEYIQLLKAHTFEDVRAARIPDLTPTPEEYSGKWFKNAEELRDFKRIGALLLMARKPGFHSPPPGYEVY
;
A
#
# COMPACT_ATOMS: atom_id res chain seq x y z
N MET A 1 -11.44 -20.55 2.07
CA MET A 1 -11.08 -20.44 3.51
C MET A 1 -9.61 -20.08 3.61
N ILE A 2 -9.25 -19.17 4.50
CA ILE A 2 -7.85 -18.86 4.82
C ILE A 2 -7.27 -20.04 5.60
N ASP A 3 -6.07 -20.48 5.27
CA ASP A 3 -5.40 -21.55 5.99
C ASP A 3 -4.85 -21.07 7.35
N LYS A 4 -4.57 -22.03 8.24
CA LYS A 4 -4.08 -21.75 9.60
C LYS A 4 -2.72 -21.05 9.61
N LYS A 5 -1.87 -21.27 8.60
CA LYS A 5 -0.54 -20.66 8.50
C LYS A 5 -0.64 -19.18 8.20
N THR A 6 -1.52 -18.81 7.28
CA THR A 6 -1.83 -17.43 6.93
C THR A 6 -2.41 -16.65 8.12
N ILE A 7 -3.37 -17.24 8.84
CA ILE A 7 -3.94 -16.66 10.06
C ILE A 7 -2.85 -16.41 11.12
N ALA A 8 -1.96 -17.38 11.33
CA ALA A 8 -0.88 -17.24 12.29
C ALA A 8 0.17 -16.17 11.87
N ALA A 9 0.37 -15.99 10.57
CA ALA A 9 1.25 -14.95 10.05
C ALA A 9 0.65 -13.55 10.25
N ASP A 10 -0.64 -13.37 9.95
CA ASP A 10 -1.37 -12.12 10.20
C ASP A 10 -1.38 -11.75 11.69
N GLU A 11 -1.55 -12.72 12.58
CA GLU A 11 -1.50 -12.48 14.02
C GLU A 11 -0.12 -12.01 14.50
N ARG A 12 0.97 -12.59 13.97
CA ARG A 12 2.34 -12.12 14.29
C ARG A 12 2.57 -10.70 13.76
N LEU A 13 2.09 -10.43 12.55
CA LEU A 13 2.18 -9.11 11.94
C LEU A 13 1.42 -8.09 12.78
N ARG A 14 0.21 -8.41 13.22
CA ARG A 14 -0.61 -7.58 14.11
C ARG A 14 0.13 -7.24 15.39
N GLN A 15 0.70 -8.25 16.07
CA GLN A 15 1.43 -8.06 17.33
C GLN A 15 2.66 -7.15 17.14
N GLU A 16 3.44 -7.32 16.09
CA GLU A 16 4.61 -6.49 15.83
C GLU A 16 4.21 -5.04 15.53
N PHE A 17 3.20 -4.81 14.69
CA PHE A 17 2.75 -3.46 14.39
C PHE A 17 2.02 -2.77 15.54
N ASN A 18 1.35 -3.53 16.43
CA ASN A 18 0.85 -2.98 17.69
C ASN A 18 2.00 -2.44 18.56
N GLN A 19 3.10 -3.20 18.69
CA GLN A 19 4.28 -2.74 19.42
C GLN A 19 4.91 -1.49 18.77
N TRP A 20 4.96 -1.44 17.43
CA TRP A 20 5.46 -0.25 16.73
C TRP A 20 4.58 0.97 16.98
N ALA A 21 3.27 0.80 16.99
CA ALA A 21 2.35 1.87 17.32
C ALA A 21 2.56 2.38 18.74
N GLU A 22 2.64 1.48 19.74
CA GLU A 22 2.90 1.85 21.13
C GLU A 22 4.22 2.63 21.33
N GLN A 23 5.23 2.37 20.48
CA GLN A 23 6.52 3.05 20.46
C GLN A 23 6.51 4.39 19.69
N GLY A 24 5.36 4.83 19.14
CA GLY A 24 5.26 6.07 18.35
C GLY A 24 5.79 5.96 16.91
N ARG A 25 6.17 4.75 16.46
CA ARG A 25 6.75 4.56 15.12
C ARG A 25 5.75 4.77 13.98
N GLY A 26 4.44 4.75 14.27
CA GLY A 26 3.39 5.02 13.28
C GLY A 26 3.46 6.45 12.74
N GLU A 27 3.77 7.41 13.60
CA GLU A 27 3.93 8.82 13.25
C GLU A 27 5.26 9.08 12.52
N GLU A 28 6.36 8.42 12.94
CA GLU A 28 7.66 8.50 12.27
C GLU A 28 7.61 8.01 10.80
N MET A 29 6.71 7.07 10.49
CA MET A 29 6.53 6.56 9.12
C MET A 29 6.07 7.64 8.14
N GLU A 30 5.29 8.63 8.59
CA GLU A 30 4.89 9.76 7.76
C GLU A 30 6.13 10.54 7.28
N ASP A 31 7.00 10.96 8.20
CA ASP A 31 8.20 11.75 7.89
C ASP A 31 9.12 11.02 6.91
N HIS A 32 9.23 9.71 7.03
CA HIS A 32 10.11 8.90 6.19
C HIS A 32 9.54 8.63 4.79
N HIS A 33 8.23 8.69 4.60
CA HIS A 33 7.59 8.26 3.34
C HIS A 33 6.78 9.36 2.66
N ILE A 34 6.60 10.53 3.29
CA ILE A 34 5.75 11.61 2.77
C ILE A 34 6.14 12.02 1.34
N SER A 35 7.42 12.19 1.06
CA SER A 35 7.93 12.64 -0.25
C SER A 35 7.57 11.68 -1.38
N ILE A 36 7.82 10.38 -1.19
CA ILE A 36 7.54 9.36 -2.20
C ILE A 36 6.03 9.11 -2.36
N THR A 37 5.28 9.23 -1.25
CA THR A 37 3.82 9.06 -1.29
C THR A 37 3.13 10.22 -1.98
N GLN A 38 3.51 11.48 -1.73
CA GLN A 38 2.94 12.63 -2.44
C GLN A 38 3.17 12.55 -3.95
N GLN A 39 4.37 12.13 -4.38
CA GLN A 39 4.66 11.90 -5.79
C GLN A 39 3.82 10.76 -6.38
N THR A 40 3.51 9.73 -5.58
CA THR A 40 2.61 8.63 -5.96
C THR A 40 1.17 9.11 -6.07
N LEU A 41 0.66 9.85 -5.08
CA LEU A 41 -0.68 10.44 -5.11
C LEU A 41 -0.90 11.34 -6.35
N ALA A 42 0.13 12.11 -6.73
CA ALA A 42 0.07 12.91 -7.96
C ALA A 42 -0.10 12.05 -9.24
N ARG A 43 0.43 10.81 -9.24
CA ARG A 43 0.28 9.86 -10.36
C ARG A 43 -1.02 9.07 -10.31
N MET A 44 -1.67 9.02 -9.17
CA MET A 44 -2.96 8.36 -9.00
C MET A 44 -4.10 9.12 -9.69
N GLU A 45 -3.90 10.41 -10.01
CA GLU A 45 -4.93 11.25 -10.63
C GLU A 45 -6.27 11.13 -9.90
N LEU A 46 -6.22 11.28 -8.56
CA LEU A 46 -7.41 11.21 -7.71
C LEU A 46 -8.46 12.21 -8.15
N LYS A 47 -9.71 11.78 -8.21
CA LYS A 47 -10.84 12.59 -8.64
C LYS A 47 -11.86 12.73 -7.51
N PRO A 48 -12.58 13.86 -7.46
CA PRO A 48 -13.76 13.96 -6.62
C PRO A 48 -14.72 12.79 -6.87
N GLY A 49 -15.15 12.15 -5.80
CA GLY A 49 -16.05 11.01 -5.87
C GLY A 49 -15.37 9.63 -5.97
N ASP A 50 -14.04 9.55 -6.11
CA ASP A 50 -13.32 8.27 -6.09
C ASP A 50 -13.50 7.55 -4.74
N ARG A 51 -13.70 6.24 -4.80
CA ARG A 51 -13.69 5.33 -3.64
C ARG A 51 -12.32 4.68 -3.57
N VAL A 52 -11.57 4.99 -2.53
CA VAL A 52 -10.17 4.61 -2.43
C VAL A 52 -9.92 3.72 -1.21
N LEU A 53 -9.22 2.63 -1.40
CA LEU A 53 -8.69 1.79 -0.33
C LEU A 53 -7.21 2.16 -0.09
N ASP A 54 -6.88 2.53 1.15
CA ASP A 54 -5.50 2.63 1.64
C ASP A 54 -5.19 1.36 2.43
N LEU A 55 -4.44 0.43 1.81
CA LEU A 55 -4.17 -0.90 2.33
C LEU A 55 -2.86 -0.96 3.10
N GLY A 56 -2.91 -1.31 4.37
CA GLY A 56 -1.81 -1.17 5.31
C GLY A 56 -1.65 0.30 5.74
N CYS A 57 -2.77 0.95 6.08
CA CYS A 57 -2.83 2.40 6.28
C CYS A 57 -2.09 2.90 7.52
N GLY A 58 -1.66 2.02 8.43
CA GLY A 58 -0.99 2.39 9.67
C GLY A 58 -1.78 3.43 10.47
N ALA A 59 -1.13 4.51 10.89
CA ALA A 59 -1.75 5.63 11.62
C ALA A 59 -2.58 6.58 10.73
N GLY A 60 -2.83 6.23 9.45
CA GLY A 60 -3.81 6.87 8.58
C GLY A 60 -3.37 8.19 7.96
N TRP A 61 -2.09 8.53 7.95
CA TRP A 61 -1.61 9.79 7.40
C TRP A 61 -1.82 9.88 5.87
N ALA A 62 -1.53 8.82 5.12
CA ALA A 62 -1.79 8.76 3.68
C ALA A 62 -3.29 8.76 3.38
N SER A 63 -4.08 8.06 4.19
CA SER A 63 -5.55 8.06 4.09
C SER A 63 -6.13 9.47 4.20
N ARG A 64 -5.61 10.33 5.10
CA ARG A 64 -6.05 11.74 5.24
C ARG A 64 -5.73 12.55 3.98
N LEU A 65 -4.53 12.41 3.42
CA LEU A 65 -4.16 13.10 2.16
C LEU A 65 -5.07 12.69 0.99
N ILE A 66 -5.43 11.40 0.93
CA ILE A 66 -6.37 10.89 -0.08
C ILE A 66 -7.76 11.46 0.17
N ALA A 67 -8.22 11.47 1.43
CA ALA A 67 -9.54 11.99 1.80
C ALA A 67 -9.72 13.46 1.41
N ASP A 68 -8.69 14.29 1.63
CA ASP A 68 -8.69 15.70 1.19
C ASP A 68 -8.77 15.80 -0.34
N ALA A 69 -8.04 14.95 -1.07
CA ALA A 69 -8.00 15.00 -2.53
C ALA A 69 -9.34 14.61 -3.19
N VAL A 70 -10.11 13.69 -2.59
CA VAL A 70 -11.38 13.18 -3.16
C VAL A 70 -12.63 13.86 -2.58
N ALA A 71 -12.46 14.77 -1.61
CA ALA A 71 -13.58 15.40 -0.85
C ALA A 71 -14.42 16.38 -1.67
N HIS A 72 -13.89 16.90 -2.77
CA HIS A 72 -14.50 18.01 -3.52
C HIS A 72 -15.56 17.53 -4.52
N GLY A 73 -16.54 18.41 -4.85
CA GLY A 73 -17.58 18.16 -5.84
C GLY A 73 -18.95 17.80 -5.22
N ASP A 74 -19.92 17.51 -6.08
CA ASP A 74 -21.32 17.24 -5.68
C ASP A 74 -21.47 15.92 -4.90
N LYS A 75 -20.54 14.99 -5.09
CA LYS A 75 -20.45 13.74 -4.35
C LYS A 75 -19.03 13.58 -3.84
N PRO A 76 -18.77 13.73 -2.54
CA PRO A 76 -17.47 13.49 -1.97
C PRO A 76 -17.09 12.03 -2.18
N GLY A 77 -15.81 11.80 -2.51
CA GLY A 77 -15.25 10.46 -2.53
C GLY A 77 -15.20 9.84 -1.14
N GLN A 78 -14.96 8.55 -1.10
CA GLN A 78 -14.89 7.78 0.14
C GLN A 78 -13.52 7.11 0.27
N VAL A 79 -12.90 7.21 1.43
CA VAL A 79 -11.62 6.56 1.72
C VAL A 79 -11.78 5.55 2.85
N ILE A 80 -11.26 4.36 2.62
CA ILE A 80 -11.21 3.30 3.61
C ILE A 80 -9.74 3.00 3.89
N GLY A 81 -9.30 3.25 5.12
CA GLY A 81 -8.00 2.78 5.61
C GLY A 81 -8.16 1.40 6.23
N LEU A 82 -7.39 0.42 5.77
CA LEU A 82 -7.39 -0.93 6.31
C LEU A 82 -6.00 -1.29 6.82
N ASP A 83 -5.93 -1.78 8.05
CA ASP A 83 -4.70 -2.29 8.65
C ASP A 83 -5.00 -3.51 9.53
N VAL A 84 -4.02 -4.40 9.68
CA VAL A 84 -4.13 -5.58 10.55
C VAL A 84 -3.96 -5.20 12.03
N SER A 85 -3.25 -4.11 12.33
CA SER A 85 -2.99 -3.61 13.67
C SER A 85 -4.17 -2.81 14.22
N ASP A 86 -4.77 -3.31 15.28
CA ASP A 86 -5.85 -2.61 15.99
C ASP A 86 -5.36 -1.32 16.67
N GLU A 87 -4.11 -1.29 17.13
CA GLU A 87 -3.51 -0.10 17.74
C GLU A 87 -3.22 1.00 16.69
N MET A 88 -2.74 0.63 15.49
CA MET A 88 -2.62 1.57 14.37
C MET A 88 -3.96 2.17 14.00
N ILE A 89 -4.99 1.33 13.85
CA ILE A 89 -6.36 1.79 13.54
C ILE A 89 -6.92 2.69 14.64
N ARG A 90 -6.66 2.40 15.92
CA ARG A 90 -7.06 3.27 17.03
C ARG A 90 -6.45 4.66 16.89
N ARG A 91 -5.15 4.76 16.56
CA ARG A 91 -4.45 6.03 16.32
C ARG A 91 -4.96 6.74 15.07
N ALA A 92 -5.15 6.01 13.98
CA ALA A 92 -5.70 6.56 12.75
C ALA A 92 -7.06 7.22 12.97
N ARG A 93 -7.96 6.55 13.70
CA ARG A 93 -9.28 7.10 14.07
C ARG A 93 -9.16 8.36 14.93
N ALA A 94 -8.28 8.34 15.93
CA ALA A 94 -8.06 9.48 16.83
C ALA A 94 -7.53 10.71 16.08
N GLY A 95 -6.65 10.53 15.11
CA GLY A 95 -6.06 11.60 14.28
C GLY A 95 -6.95 12.07 13.12
N SER A 96 -8.13 11.46 12.92
CA SER A 96 -8.95 11.71 11.72
C SER A 96 -10.40 12.10 12.03
N THR A 97 -10.68 12.61 13.21
CA THR A 97 -12.04 12.96 13.66
C THR A 97 -12.72 14.09 12.87
N ALA A 98 -11.94 14.84 12.09
CA ALA A 98 -12.45 15.92 11.24
C ALA A 98 -12.88 15.46 9.84
N TYR A 99 -12.71 14.18 9.51
CA TYR A 99 -12.99 13.66 8.18
C TYR A 99 -14.29 12.84 8.16
N ASP A 100 -15.30 13.34 7.48
CA ASP A 100 -16.60 12.64 7.32
C ASP A 100 -16.57 11.58 6.20
N ASN A 101 -15.58 11.69 5.29
CA ASN A 101 -15.40 10.80 4.13
C ASN A 101 -14.32 9.74 4.31
N LEU A 102 -13.80 9.57 5.53
CA LEU A 102 -12.71 8.64 5.85
C LEU A 102 -13.13 7.66 6.96
N MET A 103 -12.96 6.37 6.70
CA MET A 103 -13.25 5.30 7.64
C MET A 103 -12.02 4.39 7.81
N PHE A 104 -11.83 3.84 9.01
CA PHE A 104 -10.77 2.88 9.30
C PHE A 104 -11.31 1.54 9.76
N VAL A 105 -10.77 0.47 9.20
CA VAL A 105 -11.22 -0.92 9.43
C VAL A 105 -10.02 -1.80 9.81
N ILE A 106 -10.18 -2.61 10.83
CA ILE A 106 -9.20 -3.66 11.17
C ILE A 106 -9.44 -4.84 10.22
N GLY A 107 -8.41 -5.28 9.51
CA GLY A 107 -8.55 -6.40 8.59
C GLY A 107 -7.23 -6.82 7.96
N SER A 108 -7.26 -8.00 7.33
CA SER A 108 -6.12 -8.55 6.60
C SER A 108 -6.22 -8.23 5.11
N ALA A 109 -5.08 -7.94 4.48
CA ALA A 109 -4.96 -7.84 3.02
C ALA A 109 -5.34 -9.14 2.31
N GLN A 110 -5.24 -10.27 3.00
CA GLN A 110 -5.53 -11.61 2.49
C GLN A 110 -7.01 -11.99 2.63
N GLN A 111 -7.81 -11.13 3.28
CA GLN A 111 -9.27 -11.19 3.37
C GLN A 111 -9.84 -9.79 3.63
N ILE A 112 -9.97 -9.01 2.58
CA ILE A 112 -10.46 -7.64 2.68
C ILE A 112 -11.97 -7.67 2.98
N PRO A 113 -12.42 -7.10 4.12
CA PRO A 113 -13.83 -7.16 4.53
C PRO A 113 -14.70 -6.15 3.76
N TRP A 114 -14.67 -6.24 2.45
CA TRP A 114 -15.37 -5.35 1.53
C TRP A 114 -16.00 -6.12 0.37
N GLU A 115 -17.02 -5.55 -0.25
CA GLU A 115 -17.67 -6.13 -1.42
C GLU A 115 -16.79 -6.09 -2.66
N GLU A 116 -17.10 -6.94 -3.62
CA GLU A 116 -16.41 -6.96 -4.90
C GLU A 116 -16.74 -5.71 -5.75
N ASN A 117 -15.80 -5.31 -6.62
CA ASN A 117 -16.01 -4.23 -7.58
C ASN A 117 -16.35 -2.87 -6.94
N PHE A 118 -15.86 -2.60 -5.75
CA PHE A 118 -16.20 -1.38 -5.01
C PHE A 118 -15.20 -0.24 -5.25
N PHE A 119 -13.91 -0.48 -5.10
CA PHE A 119 -12.90 0.58 -5.10
C PHE A 119 -12.48 0.99 -6.51
N ASP A 120 -12.45 2.29 -6.76
CA ASP A 120 -11.94 2.86 -8.00
C ASP A 120 -10.41 2.87 -8.00
N LYS A 121 -9.79 3.04 -6.82
CA LYS A 121 -8.32 2.99 -6.64
C LYS A 121 -7.93 2.29 -5.35
N VAL A 122 -6.78 1.63 -5.38
CA VAL A 122 -6.12 1.07 -4.19
C VAL A 122 -4.69 1.59 -4.11
N LEU A 123 -4.30 2.07 -2.94
CA LEU A 123 -2.92 2.42 -2.60
C LEU A 123 -2.42 1.46 -1.50
N SER A 124 -1.19 1.01 -1.62
CA SER A 124 -0.46 0.29 -0.56
C SER A 124 0.94 0.90 -0.45
N VAL A 125 1.26 1.51 0.70
CA VAL A 125 2.56 2.13 0.97
C VAL A 125 3.29 1.31 2.01
N GLU A 126 4.50 0.83 1.68
CA GLU A 126 5.42 0.12 2.60
C GLU A 126 4.80 -1.07 3.34
N SER A 127 3.80 -1.73 2.75
CA SER A 127 3.08 -2.82 3.42
C SER A 127 3.07 -4.13 2.63
N PHE A 128 3.11 -4.11 1.31
CA PHE A 128 2.88 -5.29 0.46
C PHE A 128 3.88 -6.43 0.69
N TYR A 129 5.14 -6.13 1.00
CA TYR A 129 6.17 -7.15 1.26
C TYR A 129 5.99 -7.87 2.60
N TYR A 130 5.11 -7.39 3.49
CA TYR A 130 4.78 -8.08 4.74
C TYR A 130 3.72 -9.18 4.59
N TYR A 131 2.97 -9.20 3.47
CA TYR A 131 1.88 -10.15 3.31
C TYR A 131 2.42 -11.56 3.09
N ALA A 132 2.03 -12.48 4.00
CA ALA A 132 2.52 -13.85 4.00
C ALA A 132 2.11 -14.64 2.73
N ASP A 133 0.97 -14.29 2.16
CA ASP A 133 0.45 -14.84 0.91
C ASP A 133 0.11 -13.68 -0.04
N GLN A 134 1.11 -13.25 -0.83
CA GLN A 134 0.95 -12.15 -1.79
C GLN A 134 -0.02 -12.50 -2.93
N ASP A 135 -0.08 -13.79 -3.33
CA ASP A 135 -1.03 -14.25 -4.34
C ASP A 135 -2.46 -14.07 -3.87
N ARG A 136 -2.74 -14.45 -2.63
CA ARG A 136 -4.06 -14.25 -2.04
C ARG A 136 -4.40 -12.77 -1.85
N ALA A 137 -3.45 -11.96 -1.39
CA ALA A 137 -3.66 -10.51 -1.27
C ALA A 137 -4.00 -9.89 -2.63
N LEU A 138 -3.31 -10.28 -3.71
CA LEU A 138 -3.62 -9.81 -5.07
C LEU A 138 -4.98 -10.29 -5.57
N ALA A 139 -5.38 -11.52 -5.24
CA ALA A 139 -6.73 -12.01 -5.58
C ALA A 139 -7.81 -11.19 -4.87
N GLU A 140 -7.62 -10.83 -3.60
CA GLU A 140 -8.54 -9.95 -2.85
C GLU A 140 -8.55 -8.51 -3.42
N LEU A 141 -7.38 -7.95 -3.73
CA LEU A 141 -7.26 -6.65 -4.38
C LEU A 141 -7.98 -6.63 -5.74
N PHE A 142 -7.80 -7.67 -6.54
CA PHE A 142 -8.51 -7.81 -7.80
C PHE A 142 -10.03 -7.92 -7.59
N ARG A 143 -10.47 -8.64 -6.56
CA ARG A 143 -11.88 -8.79 -6.24
C ARG A 143 -12.53 -7.46 -5.87
N VAL A 144 -11.91 -6.69 -4.96
CA VAL A 144 -12.52 -5.45 -4.44
C VAL A 144 -12.38 -4.25 -5.37
N LEU A 145 -11.41 -4.25 -6.30
CA LEU A 145 -11.29 -3.21 -7.32
C LEU A 145 -12.48 -3.25 -8.28
N ALA A 146 -13.02 -2.09 -8.61
CA ALA A 146 -14.01 -1.92 -9.66
C ALA A 146 -13.41 -2.26 -11.05
N PRO A 147 -14.22 -2.61 -12.05
CA PRO A 147 -13.75 -2.68 -13.44
C PRO A 147 -13.06 -1.37 -13.83
N HIS A 148 -11.90 -1.46 -14.48
CA HIS A 148 -10.98 -0.36 -14.78
C HIS A 148 -10.35 0.32 -13.55
N GLY A 149 -10.59 -0.17 -12.33
CA GLY A 149 -9.96 0.33 -11.11
C GLY A 149 -8.45 0.11 -11.10
N GLU A 150 -7.73 0.98 -10.43
CA GLU A 150 -6.27 1.04 -10.48
C GLU A 150 -5.64 0.65 -9.14
N LEU A 151 -4.55 -0.09 -9.22
CA LEU A 151 -3.74 -0.53 -8.09
C LEU A 151 -2.37 0.18 -8.10
N PHE A 152 -1.98 0.71 -6.96
CA PHE A 152 -0.69 1.36 -6.72
C PHE A 152 -0.02 0.72 -5.49
N ILE A 153 1.17 0.14 -5.70
CA ILE A 153 1.98 -0.44 -4.62
C ILE A 153 3.32 0.29 -4.61
N LEU A 154 3.61 0.98 -3.52
CA LEU A 154 4.83 1.76 -3.31
C LEU A 154 5.67 1.11 -2.21
N ILE A 155 6.89 0.70 -2.55
CA ILE A 155 7.77 -0.04 -1.64
C ILE A 155 9.24 0.40 -1.78
N ASN A 156 9.92 0.54 -0.65
CA ASN A 156 11.37 0.72 -0.59
C ASN A 156 12.13 -0.61 -0.50
N LEU A 157 11.48 -1.65 0.10
CA LEU A 157 12.08 -2.96 0.22
C LEU A 157 11.75 -3.83 -1.00
N TYR A 158 12.72 -3.95 -1.92
CA TYR A 158 12.66 -4.80 -3.11
C TYR A 158 14.07 -5.27 -3.49
N GLN A 159 14.18 -6.39 -4.21
CA GLN A 159 15.47 -7.07 -4.43
C GLN A 159 16.48 -6.25 -5.23
N ASP A 160 16.00 -5.38 -6.14
CA ASP A 160 16.90 -4.56 -6.96
C ASP A 160 17.46 -3.34 -6.21
N ASN A 161 17.03 -3.10 -4.96
CA ASN A 161 17.58 -2.06 -4.11
C ASN A 161 18.61 -2.65 -3.13
N PRO A 162 19.92 -2.45 -3.37
CA PRO A 162 20.96 -3.09 -2.57
C PRO A 162 21.03 -2.58 -1.12
N TYR A 163 20.43 -1.41 -0.85
CA TYR A 163 20.46 -0.81 0.48
C TYR A 163 19.35 -1.34 1.38
N SER A 164 18.15 -1.54 0.84
CA SER A 164 16.99 -1.97 1.64
C SER A 164 17.00 -3.47 1.96
N LEU A 165 17.67 -4.32 1.17
CA LEU A 165 17.75 -5.75 1.45
C LEU A 165 18.38 -6.07 2.81
N ARG A 166 19.26 -5.22 3.32
CA ARG A 166 19.87 -5.38 4.64
C ARG A 166 18.86 -5.25 5.78
N TRP A 167 17.73 -4.56 5.54
CA TRP A 167 16.69 -4.39 6.54
C TRP A 167 15.99 -5.70 6.89
N VAL A 168 16.00 -6.67 5.97
CA VAL A 168 15.37 -7.99 6.17
C VAL A 168 15.90 -8.69 7.43
N GLU A 169 17.21 -8.54 7.73
CA GLU A 169 17.82 -9.11 8.93
C GLU A 169 17.41 -8.42 10.23
N GLU A 170 16.95 -7.17 10.14
CA GLU A 170 16.53 -6.34 11.28
C GLU A 170 15.01 -6.42 11.54
N LEU A 171 14.23 -6.94 10.58
CA LEU A 171 12.80 -7.08 10.71
C LEU A 171 12.45 -8.33 11.51
N LYS A 172 11.58 -8.19 12.50
CA LYS A 172 11.15 -9.30 13.38
C LYS A 172 10.06 -10.17 12.76
N VAL A 173 9.48 -9.73 11.66
CA VAL A 173 8.47 -10.47 10.91
C VAL A 173 9.00 -10.87 9.55
N PRO A 174 8.61 -12.05 9.03
CA PRO A 174 8.98 -12.46 7.69
C PRO A 174 8.50 -11.46 6.64
N VAL A 175 9.34 -11.22 5.63
CA VAL A 175 9.02 -10.37 4.48
C VAL A 175 9.25 -11.12 3.18
N GLN A 176 8.50 -10.76 2.15
CA GLN A 176 8.63 -11.29 0.79
C GLN A 176 9.04 -10.16 -0.16
N ALA A 177 10.34 -9.88 -0.22
CA ALA A 177 10.90 -8.95 -1.19
C ALA A 177 11.12 -9.67 -2.53
N ARG A 178 10.68 -9.08 -3.63
CA ARG A 178 10.88 -9.55 -5.00
C ARG A 178 11.61 -8.49 -5.82
N SER A 179 12.15 -8.89 -6.96
CA SER A 179 12.61 -7.93 -7.96
C SER A 179 11.44 -7.23 -8.65
N GLU A 180 11.70 -6.10 -9.29
CA GLU A 180 10.70 -5.40 -10.12
C GLU A 180 10.07 -6.34 -11.14
N GLN A 181 10.90 -7.13 -11.83
CA GLN A 181 10.42 -8.05 -12.85
C GLN A 181 9.51 -9.16 -12.27
N GLU A 182 9.84 -9.69 -11.09
CA GLU A 182 9.00 -10.69 -10.42
C GLU A 182 7.66 -10.10 -9.97
N TYR A 183 7.64 -8.86 -9.46
CA TYR A 183 6.39 -8.17 -9.13
C TYR A 183 5.52 -7.92 -10.36
N ILE A 184 6.12 -7.50 -11.50
CA ILE A 184 5.39 -7.32 -12.77
C ILE A 184 4.78 -8.65 -13.23
N GLN A 185 5.53 -9.75 -13.15
CA GLN A 185 5.02 -11.07 -13.51
C GLN A 185 3.90 -11.53 -12.58
N LEU A 186 4.04 -11.28 -11.27
CA LEU A 186 3.04 -11.63 -10.28
C LEU A 186 1.71 -10.87 -10.53
N LEU A 187 1.76 -9.57 -10.81
CA LEU A 187 0.57 -8.78 -11.15
C LEU A 187 -0.10 -9.29 -12.43
N LYS A 188 0.69 -9.61 -13.47
CA LYS A 188 0.16 -10.17 -14.72
C LYS A 188 -0.46 -11.57 -14.53
N ALA A 189 0.12 -12.40 -13.66
CA ALA A 189 -0.42 -13.72 -13.32
C ALA A 189 -1.80 -13.61 -12.64
N HIS A 190 -2.06 -12.50 -11.92
CA HIS A 190 -3.37 -12.16 -11.36
C HIS A 190 -4.26 -11.35 -12.30
N THR A 191 -4.01 -11.43 -13.61
CA THR A 191 -4.84 -10.85 -14.69
C THR A 191 -4.96 -9.32 -14.67
N PHE A 192 -4.08 -8.62 -13.95
CA PHE A 192 -4.00 -7.17 -14.07
C PHE A 192 -3.43 -6.76 -15.44
N GLU A 193 -3.98 -5.70 -15.99
CA GLU A 193 -3.55 -5.06 -17.25
C GLU A 193 -2.75 -3.79 -16.98
N ASP A 194 -2.13 -3.22 -18.03
CA ASP A 194 -1.37 -1.98 -17.99
C ASP A 194 -0.31 -1.95 -16.86
N VAL A 195 0.26 -3.14 -16.57
CA VAL A 195 1.26 -3.28 -15.50
C VAL A 195 2.52 -2.50 -15.84
N ARG A 196 2.82 -1.51 -15.01
CA ARG A 196 3.97 -0.62 -15.16
C ARG A 196 4.71 -0.48 -13.82
N ALA A 197 6.00 -0.17 -13.93
CA ALA A 197 6.82 0.16 -12.76
C ALA A 197 7.51 1.51 -12.97
N ALA A 198 7.76 2.22 -11.87
CA ALA A 198 8.51 3.46 -11.85
C ALA A 198 9.37 3.55 -10.59
N ARG A 199 10.48 4.30 -10.66
CA ARG A 199 11.27 4.69 -9.49
C ARG A 199 10.81 6.05 -9.01
N ILE A 200 10.54 6.14 -7.72
CA ILE A 200 10.11 7.38 -7.05
C ILE A 200 11.24 7.82 -6.11
N PRO A 201 12.09 8.78 -6.51
CA PRO A 201 13.17 9.25 -5.64
C PRO A 201 12.61 9.97 -4.41
N ASP A 202 13.26 9.78 -3.28
CA ASP A 202 12.95 10.58 -2.10
C ASP A 202 13.64 11.94 -2.21
N LEU A 203 12.85 13.00 -2.28
CA LEU A 203 13.32 14.37 -2.46
C LEU A 203 13.58 15.11 -1.14
N THR A 204 13.41 14.45 0.01
CA THR A 204 13.72 15.08 1.30
C THR A 204 15.21 15.34 1.44
N PRO A 205 15.63 16.44 2.08
CA PRO A 205 17.05 16.72 2.32
C PRO A 205 17.76 15.58 3.03
N THR A 206 19.00 15.31 2.65
CA THR A 206 19.85 14.35 3.36
C THR A 206 20.77 15.14 4.28
N PRO A 207 20.89 14.78 5.58
CA PRO A 207 21.79 15.45 6.50
C PRO A 207 23.27 15.26 6.04
N GLU A 208 24.14 16.18 6.42
CA GLU A 208 25.56 16.08 6.11
C GLU A 208 26.19 14.86 6.79
N GLU A 209 25.80 14.61 8.05
CA GLU A 209 26.19 13.43 8.81
C GLU A 209 24.96 12.55 9.08
N TYR A 210 25.11 11.24 8.91
CA TYR A 210 24.08 10.26 9.21
C TYR A 210 24.48 9.41 10.42
N SER A 211 23.63 9.43 11.45
CA SER A 211 23.82 8.67 12.69
C SER A 211 22.79 7.54 12.90
N GLY A 212 21.91 7.30 11.93
CA GLY A 212 20.91 6.24 12.01
C GLY A 212 21.48 4.85 11.77
N LYS A 213 20.70 3.82 12.05
CA LYS A 213 21.12 2.42 11.96
C LYS A 213 20.98 1.79 10.56
N TRP A 214 20.22 2.40 9.68
CA TRP A 214 19.80 1.78 8.40
C TRP A 214 20.82 1.92 7.27
N PHE A 215 21.66 2.95 7.34
CA PHE A 215 22.70 3.23 6.36
C PHE A 215 24.06 3.42 7.08
N LYS A 216 25.16 3.15 6.39
CA LYS A 216 26.49 3.32 6.98
C LYS A 216 26.89 4.79 7.13
N ASN A 217 26.41 5.64 6.24
CA ASN A 217 26.73 7.05 6.17
C ASN A 217 25.71 7.82 5.33
N ALA A 218 25.89 9.15 5.25
CA ALA A 218 25.01 10.03 4.47
C ALA A 218 25.11 9.78 2.95
N GLU A 219 26.20 9.24 2.44
CA GLU A 219 26.33 8.90 1.01
C GLU A 219 25.43 7.73 0.64
N GLU A 220 25.45 6.64 1.40
CA GLU A 220 24.51 5.52 1.19
C GLU A 220 23.05 5.97 1.28
N LEU A 221 22.71 6.86 2.21
CA LEU A 221 21.36 7.41 2.31
C LEU A 221 20.98 8.25 1.08
N ARG A 222 21.91 9.07 0.55
CA ARG A 222 21.70 9.80 -0.71
C ARG A 222 21.47 8.87 -1.89
N ASP A 223 22.27 7.83 -1.99
CA ASP A 223 22.15 6.84 -3.07
C ASP A 223 20.83 6.07 -2.98
N PHE A 224 20.45 5.64 -1.78
CA PHE A 224 19.15 5.01 -1.53
C PHE A 224 18.00 5.93 -1.98
N LYS A 225 18.01 7.19 -1.56
CA LYS A 225 16.99 8.19 -1.94
C LYS A 225 16.94 8.41 -3.45
N ARG A 226 18.09 8.42 -4.12
CA ARG A 226 18.22 8.59 -5.58
C ARG A 226 17.72 7.36 -6.35
N ILE A 227 18.03 6.14 -5.88
CA ILE A 227 17.46 4.90 -6.45
C ILE A 227 15.95 4.93 -6.36
N GLY A 228 15.43 5.34 -5.21
CA GLY A 228 14.02 5.58 -4.96
C GLY A 228 13.22 4.33 -4.65
N ALA A 229 12.00 4.55 -4.22
CA ALA A 229 11.01 3.51 -4.01
C ALA A 229 10.54 2.94 -5.35
N LEU A 230 10.18 1.67 -5.35
CA LEU A 230 9.52 1.02 -6.48
C LEU A 230 8.01 1.28 -6.37
N LEU A 231 7.47 1.97 -7.37
CA LEU A 231 6.04 2.10 -7.58
C LEU A 231 5.60 1.12 -8.66
N LEU A 232 4.74 0.18 -8.29
CA LEU A 232 4.05 -0.72 -9.21
C LEU A 232 2.64 -0.17 -9.45
N MET A 233 2.23 -0.11 -10.71
CA MET A 233 0.93 0.38 -11.15
C MET A 233 0.29 -0.69 -12.03
N ALA A 234 -0.99 -0.96 -11.80
CA ALA A 234 -1.72 -1.95 -12.58
C ALA A 234 -3.21 -1.58 -12.62
N ARG A 235 -3.94 -2.13 -13.57
CA ARG A 235 -5.37 -1.87 -13.73
C ARG A 235 -6.15 -3.18 -13.79
N LYS A 236 -7.31 -3.23 -13.14
CA LYS A 236 -8.27 -4.32 -13.35
C LYS A 236 -8.91 -4.16 -14.72
N PRO A 237 -9.01 -5.23 -15.55
CA PRO A 237 -9.75 -5.18 -16.80
C PRO A 237 -11.19 -4.72 -16.62
N GLY A 238 -11.74 -4.07 -17.64
CA GLY A 238 -13.16 -3.86 -17.73
C GLY A 238 -13.92 -5.17 -17.96
N PHE A 239 -15.24 -5.15 -17.75
CA PHE A 239 -16.05 -6.26 -18.18
C PHE A 239 -15.96 -6.34 -19.72
N HIS A 240 -15.43 -7.45 -20.22
CA HIS A 240 -15.64 -7.77 -21.63
C HIS A 240 -17.12 -8.14 -21.76
N SER A 241 -17.90 -7.31 -22.43
CA SER A 241 -19.20 -7.78 -22.94
C SER A 241 -18.92 -9.02 -23.79
N PRO A 242 -19.65 -10.13 -23.59
CA PRO A 242 -19.49 -11.27 -24.47
C PRO A 242 -19.67 -10.80 -25.94
N PRO A 243 -18.91 -11.34 -26.88
CA PRO A 243 -19.04 -10.95 -28.27
C PRO A 243 -20.51 -11.08 -28.69
N PRO A 244 -21.03 -10.18 -29.54
CA PRO A 244 -22.42 -10.22 -29.97
C PRO A 244 -22.73 -11.59 -30.55
N GLY A 245 -23.71 -12.30 -29.95
CA GLY A 245 -24.11 -13.68 -30.34
C GLY A 245 -24.00 -14.74 -29.24
N TYR A 246 -23.46 -14.39 -28.04
CA TYR A 246 -23.53 -15.26 -26.86
C TYR A 246 -24.80 -14.95 -26.08
N GLU A 247 -25.84 -15.74 -26.24
CA GLU A 247 -26.98 -15.75 -25.32
C GLU A 247 -26.57 -16.54 -24.08
N VAL A 248 -26.63 -15.88 -22.90
CA VAL A 248 -26.47 -16.55 -21.62
C VAL A 248 -27.81 -17.23 -21.30
N TYR A 249 -27.82 -18.56 -21.34
CA TYR A 249 -28.97 -19.38 -20.91
C TYR A 249 -28.92 -19.59 -19.40
#